data_3ed3e529b32edc8ab59b79274840ad6b
#
_entry.id   3ed3e529b32edc8ab59b79274840ad6b
#
_cell.length_a   1.000
_cell.length_b   1.000
_cell.length_c   1.000
_cell.angle_alpha   90.00
_cell.angle_beta   90.00
_cell.angle_gamma   90.00
#
_symmetry.space_group_name_H-M   'P 1'
#
loop_
_entity.id
_entity.type
_entity.pdbx_description
1 polymer ?
#
loop_
_entity_poly.entity_id
_entity_poly.type
_entity_poly.pdbx_seq_one_letter_code
_entity_poly.pdbx_strand_id
1 'polypeptide(L)'
;MGVSVPPPPPPRCAHASVAQEQTYRPPAIRRLSDKLLITMSPESETRSMHNTLILFGATGDLAQRYLFPSLLRLYIDGLLPEDFRIRALALSPHDTEAFRDVLRPRLTEALPIATPEQIQALLQRVDYRSVDLRNAESVADAVRELASRQIVSYLAIPPGLYISTCQGLALGGALAAPHRLMLEKPIGHDSDSARDILQSIGALIDEDRVFRLDHYLGKAAVQNLIALRFGNTLLEAVWNRTYIESVQILIAESEGVDGRDAYYARSGALRDMVQSHILQLLCLVAMEPPASLEADRIRDEKVKVLRALRPMTAEHAAHDSVRGRYTAGSINGQPAQAYHPPEGSDVETFIAVTAHIDNWRWAGVPFHLCTGKRLAERSTRIVVTLKPVTHWLFERPDRQNAVPNRLTFQLQPQENIELGLMSSLAGPEWGAIELQPLELELSVPTGLHRRIAYERLFVDAFNGNPALFVRDDEVKAAWSWIDSVSDAWKDAALPLQPYPAGSWGPESATHFLPPATDAQANNA
;
A
#
# COMPACT_ATOMS: atom_id res chain seq x y z
N MET A 1 -39.57 86.58 -17.84
CA MET A 1 -40.61 85.62 -18.17
C MET A 1 -39.96 84.22 -18.26
N GLY A 2 -40.03 83.53 -17.14
CA GLY A 2 -39.46 82.14 -17.04
C GLY A 2 -40.62 81.15 -16.96
N VAL A 3 -40.71 80.28 -17.93
CA VAL A 3 -41.71 79.22 -17.96
C VAL A 3 -41.10 78.04 -17.27
N SER A 4 -41.62 77.63 -16.10
CA SER A 4 -41.27 76.46 -15.38
C SER A 4 -42.05 75.24 -15.98
N VAL A 5 -41.31 74.24 -16.39
CA VAL A 5 -41.87 72.90 -16.83
C VAL A 5 -41.93 71.99 -15.60
N PRO A 6 -43.08 71.35 -15.30
CA PRO A 6 -43.21 70.45 -14.17
C PRO A 6 -42.53 69.10 -14.47
N PRO A 7 -42.06 68.34 -13.47
CA PRO A 7 -41.43 67.09 -13.64
C PRO A 7 -42.45 65.96 -14.03
N PRO A 8 -42.00 64.90 -14.74
CA PRO A 8 -42.88 63.80 -15.12
C PRO A 8 -43.27 62.95 -13.90
N PRO A 9 -44.42 62.25 -13.95
CA PRO A 9 -44.92 61.41 -12.89
C PRO A 9 -44.11 60.08 -12.80
N PRO A 10 -44.04 59.45 -11.59
CA PRO A 10 -43.35 58.20 -11.39
C PRO A 10 -44.06 57.04 -12.11
N PRO A 11 -43.33 56.02 -12.53
CA PRO A 11 -43.92 54.85 -13.21
C PRO A 11 -44.78 54.04 -12.23
N ARG A 12 -45.98 53.64 -12.67
CA ARG A 12 -46.88 52.74 -11.95
C ARG A 12 -46.29 51.36 -11.85
N CYS A 13 -46.20 50.80 -10.64
CA CYS A 13 -45.92 49.42 -10.39
C CYS A 13 -47.05 48.55 -11.00
N ALA A 14 -46.71 47.78 -12.01
CA ALA A 14 -47.57 46.71 -12.50
C ALA A 14 -47.52 45.55 -11.50
N HIS A 15 -48.66 45.10 -11.03
CA HIS A 15 -48.78 43.88 -10.26
C HIS A 15 -48.31 42.69 -11.11
N ALA A 16 -47.19 42.11 -10.75
CA ALA A 16 -46.75 40.82 -11.30
C ALA A 16 -47.58 39.70 -10.69
N SER A 17 -48.28 39.00 -11.53
CA SER A 17 -48.98 37.77 -11.25
C SER A 17 -48.07 36.72 -10.68
N VAL A 18 -48.65 35.92 -9.76
CA VAL A 18 -48.08 34.74 -9.11
C VAL A 18 -47.33 33.88 -10.12
N ALA A 19 -46.01 33.85 -10.00
CA ALA A 19 -45.15 32.94 -10.73
C ALA A 19 -45.30 31.54 -10.12
N GLN A 20 -45.69 30.58 -10.95
CA GLN A 20 -45.71 29.15 -10.62
C GLN A 20 -44.33 28.76 -10.09
N GLU A 21 -44.32 28.07 -8.95
CA GLU A 21 -43.18 27.31 -8.46
C GLU A 21 -42.81 26.26 -9.52
N GLN A 22 -41.81 26.58 -10.34
CA GLN A 22 -41.08 25.55 -11.06
C GLN A 22 -40.25 24.76 -10.07
N THR A 23 -40.79 23.64 -9.59
CA THR A 23 -40.01 22.63 -8.89
C THR A 23 -38.84 22.22 -9.78
N TYR A 24 -37.62 22.66 -9.43
CA TYR A 24 -36.38 22.15 -10.01
C TYR A 24 -36.32 20.63 -9.75
N ARG A 25 -36.64 19.83 -10.76
CA ARG A 25 -36.29 18.40 -10.76
C ARG A 25 -34.83 18.31 -11.22
N PRO A 26 -33.91 17.83 -10.36
CA PRO A 26 -32.55 17.54 -10.81
C PRO A 26 -32.65 16.51 -11.95
N PRO A 27 -31.80 16.62 -12.99
CA PRO A 27 -31.77 15.65 -14.08
C PRO A 27 -31.58 14.27 -13.46
N ALA A 28 -32.41 13.32 -13.87
CA ALA A 28 -32.34 11.94 -13.43
C ALA A 28 -30.89 11.47 -13.64
N ILE A 29 -30.22 11.14 -12.53
CA ILE A 29 -28.97 10.39 -12.57
C ILE A 29 -29.32 9.08 -13.28
N ARG A 30 -29.02 9.02 -14.59
CA ARG A 30 -29.03 7.76 -15.32
C ARG A 30 -28.09 6.84 -14.56
N ARG A 31 -28.63 5.78 -13.99
CA ARG A 31 -27.84 4.67 -13.46
C ARG A 31 -26.93 4.21 -14.59
N LEU A 32 -25.66 4.55 -14.46
CA LEU A 32 -24.56 3.94 -15.21
C LEU A 32 -24.27 2.55 -14.61
N SER A 33 -25.34 1.73 -14.47
CA SER A 33 -25.22 0.31 -14.31
C SER A 33 -25.29 -0.26 -15.72
N ASP A 34 -24.26 -0.96 -16.13
CA ASP A 34 -24.14 -1.92 -17.23
C ASP A 34 -23.21 -1.60 -18.42
N LYS A 35 -22.37 -0.60 -18.39
CA LYS A 35 -21.28 -0.51 -19.38
C LYS A 35 -20.04 0.25 -18.85
N LEU A 36 -19.38 -0.29 -17.84
CA LEU A 36 -17.95 -0.10 -17.67
C LEU A 36 -17.25 -1.44 -17.93
N LEU A 37 -17.54 -2.04 -19.08
CA LEU A 37 -16.53 -2.77 -19.82
C LEU A 37 -15.46 -1.73 -20.13
N ILE A 38 -14.30 -1.89 -19.54
CA ILE A 38 -13.07 -1.24 -19.97
C ILE A 38 -12.96 -1.57 -21.46
N THR A 39 -13.32 -0.62 -22.32
CA THR A 39 -12.96 -0.66 -23.73
C THR A 39 -11.45 -0.50 -23.77
N MET A 40 -10.76 -1.63 -23.71
CA MET A 40 -9.36 -1.70 -24.15
C MET A 40 -9.32 -1.15 -25.58
N SER A 41 -8.46 -0.15 -25.81
CA SER A 41 -8.22 0.37 -27.14
C SER A 41 -7.89 -0.78 -28.09
N PRO A 42 -8.47 -0.84 -29.31
CA PRO A 42 -8.33 -2.00 -30.21
C PRO A 42 -6.95 -2.14 -30.89
N GLU A 43 -5.92 -1.45 -30.39
CA GLU A 43 -4.57 -1.50 -30.97
C GLU A 43 -3.48 -2.02 -30.02
N SER A 44 -3.83 -2.65 -28.88
CA SER A 44 -2.87 -3.52 -28.21
C SER A 44 -2.87 -4.86 -28.97
N GLU A 45 -1.78 -5.19 -29.64
CA GLU A 45 -1.45 -6.58 -29.98
C GLU A 45 -1.95 -7.46 -28.84
N THR A 46 -2.79 -8.44 -29.13
CA THR A 46 -3.33 -9.41 -28.16
C THR A 46 -2.15 -10.14 -27.53
N ARG A 47 -1.53 -9.55 -26.50
CA ARG A 47 -0.56 -10.25 -25.65
C ARG A 47 -1.31 -11.41 -25.03
N SER A 48 -1.05 -12.61 -25.49
CA SER A 48 -1.63 -13.82 -24.94
C SER A 48 -1.30 -13.87 -23.44
N MET A 49 -2.35 -13.92 -22.62
CA MET A 49 -2.19 -14.03 -21.15
C MET A 49 -1.45 -15.32 -20.82
N HIS A 50 -0.49 -15.27 -19.89
CA HIS A 50 0.22 -16.44 -19.43
C HIS A 50 -0.75 -17.43 -18.79
N ASN A 51 -0.67 -18.69 -19.17
CA ASN A 51 -1.65 -19.72 -18.85
C ASN A 51 -1.16 -20.80 -17.87
N THR A 52 0.07 -20.68 -17.37
CA THR A 52 0.63 -21.65 -16.42
C THR A 52 1.31 -20.93 -15.27
N LEU A 53 0.84 -21.21 -14.06
CA LEU A 53 1.47 -20.76 -12.83
C LEU A 53 2.29 -21.89 -12.23
N ILE A 54 3.59 -21.67 -11.98
CA ILE A 54 4.40 -22.55 -11.13
C ILE A 54 4.50 -21.87 -9.77
N LEU A 55 3.88 -22.45 -8.75
CA LEU A 55 3.84 -21.89 -7.40
C LEU A 55 4.77 -22.65 -6.47
N PHE A 56 5.89 -22.04 -6.13
CA PHE A 56 6.85 -22.55 -5.15
C PHE A 56 6.41 -22.20 -3.73
N GLY A 57 6.56 -23.13 -2.79
CA GLY A 57 6.10 -22.96 -1.41
C GLY A 57 4.58 -23.17 -1.27
N ALA A 58 3.98 -24.01 -2.10
CA ALA A 58 2.54 -24.21 -2.19
C ALA A 58 1.88 -24.71 -0.89
N THR A 59 2.63 -25.38 0.00
CA THR A 59 2.14 -25.82 1.33
C THR A 59 2.28 -24.76 2.42
N GLY A 60 2.87 -23.59 2.10
CA GLY A 60 3.07 -22.50 3.04
C GLY A 60 1.79 -21.72 3.35
N ASP A 61 1.79 -21.02 4.48
CA ASP A 61 0.63 -20.22 4.97
C ASP A 61 0.19 -19.17 3.93
N LEU A 62 1.14 -18.44 3.33
CA LEU A 62 0.84 -17.44 2.30
C LEU A 62 0.08 -18.06 1.12
N ALA A 63 0.55 -19.19 0.62
CA ALA A 63 -0.07 -19.87 -0.52
C ALA A 63 -1.51 -20.31 -0.21
N GLN A 64 -1.71 -20.96 0.95
CA GLN A 64 -3.00 -21.52 1.32
C GLN A 64 -4.03 -20.47 1.76
N ARG A 65 -3.61 -19.41 2.45
CA ARG A 65 -4.53 -18.37 2.97
C ARG A 65 -4.84 -17.24 2.00
N TYR A 66 -3.93 -16.97 1.05
CA TYR A 66 -4.09 -15.81 0.17
C TYR A 66 -3.97 -16.13 -1.31
N LEU A 67 -2.96 -16.92 -1.74
CA LEU A 67 -2.72 -17.09 -3.18
C LEU A 67 -3.75 -18.02 -3.84
N PHE A 68 -4.01 -19.20 -3.29
CA PHE A 68 -5.01 -20.10 -3.84
C PHE A 68 -6.44 -19.53 -3.76
N PRO A 69 -6.88 -18.89 -2.66
CA PRO A 69 -8.17 -18.18 -2.65
C PRO A 69 -8.29 -17.08 -3.69
N SER A 70 -7.21 -16.31 -3.93
CA SER A 70 -7.17 -15.29 -4.98
C SER A 70 -7.33 -15.91 -6.37
N LEU A 71 -6.65 -17.02 -6.64
CA LEU A 71 -6.77 -17.78 -7.91
C LEU A 71 -8.17 -18.35 -8.09
N LEU A 72 -8.81 -18.85 -7.00
CA LEU A 72 -10.20 -19.31 -7.06
C LEU A 72 -11.14 -18.16 -7.43
N ARG A 73 -10.94 -16.98 -6.82
CA ARG A 73 -11.75 -15.81 -7.15
C ARG A 73 -11.58 -15.38 -8.60
N LEU A 74 -10.34 -15.32 -9.09
CA LEU A 74 -10.07 -15.00 -10.49
C LEU A 74 -10.68 -16.03 -11.45
N TYR A 75 -10.67 -17.31 -11.06
CA TYR A 75 -11.31 -18.37 -11.83
C TYR A 75 -12.84 -18.19 -11.92
N ILE A 76 -13.50 -17.92 -10.79
CA ILE A 76 -14.95 -17.66 -10.73
C ILE A 76 -15.35 -16.45 -11.58
N ASP A 77 -14.52 -15.39 -11.56
CA ASP A 77 -14.77 -14.15 -12.30
C ASP A 77 -14.41 -14.26 -13.80
N GLY A 78 -13.96 -15.44 -14.27
CA GLY A 78 -13.59 -15.67 -15.68
C GLY A 78 -12.34 -14.90 -16.14
N LEU A 79 -11.43 -14.56 -15.23
CA LEU A 79 -10.21 -13.78 -15.50
C LEU A 79 -8.97 -14.65 -15.70
N LEU A 80 -9.08 -15.96 -15.61
CA LEU A 80 -8.01 -16.89 -15.95
C LEU A 80 -8.30 -17.53 -17.33
N PRO A 81 -7.25 -17.83 -18.13
CA PRO A 81 -7.40 -18.56 -19.38
C PRO A 81 -8.11 -19.90 -19.20
N GLU A 82 -8.85 -20.36 -20.22
CA GLU A 82 -9.57 -21.64 -20.15
C GLU A 82 -8.65 -22.83 -19.91
N ASP A 83 -7.44 -22.81 -20.49
CA ASP A 83 -6.41 -23.85 -20.35
C ASP A 83 -5.43 -23.58 -19.20
N PHE A 84 -5.77 -22.66 -18.27
CA PHE A 84 -4.94 -22.30 -17.12
C PHE A 84 -4.60 -23.53 -16.26
N ARG A 85 -3.33 -23.65 -15.86
CA ARG A 85 -2.80 -24.73 -15.02
C ARG A 85 -1.97 -24.17 -13.88
N ILE A 86 -1.95 -24.91 -12.77
CA ILE A 86 -1.14 -24.59 -11.59
C ILE A 86 -0.25 -25.82 -11.29
N ARG A 87 1.07 -25.63 -11.39
CA ARG A 87 2.05 -26.57 -10.85
C ARG A 87 2.43 -26.09 -9.46
N ALA A 88 1.96 -26.79 -8.44
CA ALA A 88 2.24 -26.52 -7.04
C ALA A 88 3.48 -27.30 -6.59
N LEU A 89 4.49 -26.61 -6.07
CA LEU A 89 5.79 -27.19 -5.68
C LEU A 89 6.10 -26.86 -4.22
N ALA A 90 6.46 -27.87 -3.43
CA ALA A 90 6.96 -27.71 -2.05
C ALA A 90 7.74 -28.96 -1.62
N LEU A 91 8.36 -28.89 -0.43
CA LEU A 91 9.13 -30.02 0.12
C LEU A 91 8.25 -31.14 0.68
N SER A 92 7.01 -30.84 1.06
CA SER A 92 6.10 -31.82 1.70
C SER A 92 5.83 -33.02 0.79
N PRO A 93 5.85 -34.25 1.30
CA PRO A 93 5.72 -35.49 0.50
C PRO A 93 4.25 -35.83 0.23
N HIS A 94 3.55 -34.96 -0.51
CA HIS A 94 2.19 -35.22 -0.99
C HIS A 94 2.21 -35.67 -2.45
N ASP A 95 1.25 -36.48 -2.85
CA ASP A 95 0.82 -36.56 -4.23
C ASP A 95 -0.23 -35.49 -4.56
N THR A 96 -0.64 -35.43 -5.81
CA THR A 96 -1.60 -34.41 -6.27
C THR A 96 -2.95 -34.51 -5.58
N GLU A 97 -3.48 -35.71 -5.36
CA GLU A 97 -4.81 -35.87 -4.73
C GLU A 97 -4.76 -35.51 -3.23
N ALA A 98 -3.73 -35.98 -2.51
CA ALA A 98 -3.54 -35.63 -1.11
C ALA A 98 -3.38 -34.10 -0.92
N PHE A 99 -2.68 -33.42 -1.83
CA PHE A 99 -2.55 -31.97 -1.78
C PHE A 99 -3.89 -31.26 -2.06
N ARG A 100 -4.66 -31.73 -3.04
CA ARG A 100 -6.00 -31.19 -3.35
C ARG A 100 -6.95 -31.33 -2.15
N ASP A 101 -6.89 -32.45 -1.44
CA ASP A 101 -7.71 -32.70 -0.24
C ASP A 101 -7.33 -31.80 0.93
N VAL A 102 -6.04 -31.47 1.11
CA VAL A 102 -5.59 -30.46 2.08
C VAL A 102 -6.06 -29.05 1.70
N LEU A 103 -6.06 -28.73 0.41
CA LEU A 103 -6.40 -27.38 -0.08
C LEU A 103 -7.92 -27.12 -0.07
N ARG A 104 -8.75 -28.12 -0.33
CA ARG A 104 -10.21 -28.00 -0.42
C ARG A 104 -10.86 -27.29 0.77
N PRO A 105 -10.67 -27.73 2.05
CA PRO A 105 -11.28 -27.06 3.19
C PRO A 105 -10.79 -25.60 3.36
N ARG A 106 -9.53 -25.31 3.03
CA ARG A 106 -8.97 -23.96 3.06
C ARG A 106 -9.67 -23.02 2.08
N LEU A 107 -9.96 -23.50 0.86
CA LEU A 107 -10.67 -22.73 -0.15
C LEU A 107 -12.13 -22.49 0.25
N THR A 108 -12.78 -23.50 0.83
CA THR A 108 -14.16 -23.39 1.32
C THR A 108 -14.28 -22.35 2.44
N GLU A 109 -13.33 -22.36 3.38
CA GLU A 109 -13.30 -21.38 4.49
C GLU A 109 -12.97 -19.96 3.99
N ALA A 110 -11.97 -19.84 3.11
CA ALA A 110 -11.49 -18.53 2.65
C ALA A 110 -12.44 -17.82 1.68
N LEU A 111 -13.24 -18.57 0.92
CA LEU A 111 -14.18 -18.02 -0.06
C LEU A 111 -15.57 -18.69 0.05
N PRO A 112 -16.36 -18.36 1.10
CA PRO A 112 -17.66 -19.02 1.36
C PRO A 112 -18.71 -18.87 0.25
N ILE A 113 -18.51 -17.91 -0.65
CA ILE A 113 -19.41 -17.70 -1.80
C ILE A 113 -19.14 -18.67 -2.97
N ALA A 114 -18.01 -19.37 -2.95
CA ALA A 114 -17.65 -20.33 -4.00
C ALA A 114 -18.47 -21.62 -3.84
N THR A 115 -19.01 -22.14 -4.96
CA THR A 115 -19.70 -23.44 -4.92
C THR A 115 -18.71 -24.60 -4.87
N PRO A 116 -19.10 -25.78 -4.37
CA PRO A 116 -18.26 -26.96 -4.38
C PRO A 116 -17.75 -27.32 -5.78
N GLU A 117 -18.56 -27.12 -6.82
CA GLU A 117 -18.22 -27.38 -8.22
C GLU A 117 -17.13 -26.43 -8.71
N GLN A 118 -17.18 -25.13 -8.33
CA GLN A 118 -16.16 -24.14 -8.67
C GLN A 118 -14.83 -24.45 -8.00
N ILE A 119 -14.86 -24.83 -6.72
CA ILE A 119 -13.68 -25.27 -5.99
C ILE A 119 -13.08 -26.51 -6.66
N GLN A 120 -13.90 -27.52 -6.97
CA GLN A 120 -13.47 -28.74 -7.64
C GLN A 120 -12.85 -28.45 -9.01
N ALA A 121 -13.45 -27.56 -9.80
CA ALA A 121 -12.96 -27.16 -11.12
C ALA A 121 -11.57 -26.49 -11.06
N LEU A 122 -11.32 -25.64 -10.05
CA LEU A 122 -9.97 -25.10 -9.83
C LEU A 122 -9.00 -26.20 -9.38
N LEU A 123 -9.40 -27.06 -8.42
CA LEU A 123 -8.55 -28.13 -7.92
C LEU A 123 -8.10 -29.09 -9.03
N GLN A 124 -8.96 -29.40 -10.02
CA GLN A 124 -8.59 -30.21 -11.19
C GLN A 124 -7.48 -29.58 -12.05
N ARG A 125 -7.25 -28.27 -11.93
CA ARG A 125 -6.19 -27.52 -12.62
C ARG A 125 -4.88 -27.51 -11.84
N VAL A 126 -4.88 -27.99 -10.59
CA VAL A 126 -3.70 -28.05 -9.72
C VAL A 126 -3.04 -29.41 -9.86
N ASP A 127 -1.76 -29.40 -10.12
CA ASP A 127 -0.86 -30.57 -10.10
C ASP A 127 0.24 -30.30 -9.07
N TYR A 128 0.50 -31.25 -8.19
CA TYR A 128 1.48 -31.09 -7.11
C TYR A 128 2.68 -32.00 -7.29
N ARG A 129 3.89 -31.49 -7.03
CA ARG A 129 5.11 -32.30 -6.91
C ARG A 129 5.92 -31.90 -5.68
N SER A 130 6.45 -32.91 -4.98
CA SER A 130 7.43 -32.71 -3.92
C SER A 130 8.80 -32.44 -4.53
N VAL A 131 9.44 -31.34 -4.14
CA VAL A 131 10.72 -30.85 -4.70
C VAL A 131 11.59 -30.27 -3.60
N ASP A 132 12.88 -30.64 -3.55
CA ASP A 132 13.87 -29.94 -2.72
C ASP A 132 14.43 -28.74 -3.50
N LEU A 133 14.05 -27.53 -3.08
CA LEU A 133 14.42 -26.28 -3.74
C LEU A 133 15.91 -25.89 -3.56
N ARG A 134 16.65 -26.60 -2.71
CA ARG A 134 18.11 -26.44 -2.59
C ARG A 134 18.87 -27.15 -3.71
N ASN A 135 18.20 -28.06 -4.42
CA ASN A 135 18.76 -28.80 -5.52
C ASN A 135 18.18 -28.30 -6.86
N ALA A 136 19.00 -27.58 -7.63
CA ALA A 136 18.61 -26.97 -8.90
C ALA A 136 18.15 -28.02 -9.94
N GLU A 137 18.77 -29.22 -9.99
CA GLU A 137 18.35 -30.30 -10.91
C GLU A 137 16.95 -30.84 -10.57
N SER A 138 16.65 -30.99 -9.26
CA SER A 138 15.30 -31.38 -8.81
C SER A 138 14.24 -30.39 -9.24
N VAL A 139 14.54 -29.07 -9.17
CA VAL A 139 13.66 -28.01 -9.67
C VAL A 139 13.53 -28.10 -11.20
N ALA A 140 14.63 -28.24 -11.92
CA ALA A 140 14.64 -28.36 -13.38
C ALA A 140 13.75 -29.50 -13.86
N ASP A 141 13.87 -30.68 -13.26
CA ASP A 141 13.08 -31.89 -13.62
C ASP A 141 11.57 -31.68 -13.37
N ALA A 142 11.22 -30.93 -12.30
CA ALA A 142 9.82 -30.64 -11.98
C ALA A 142 9.14 -29.65 -12.95
N VAL A 143 9.91 -28.85 -13.70
CA VAL A 143 9.37 -27.78 -14.56
C VAL A 143 9.64 -27.99 -16.06
N ARG A 144 10.57 -28.83 -16.46
CA ARG A 144 11.05 -29.03 -17.85
C ARG A 144 9.94 -29.31 -18.85
N GLU A 145 8.95 -30.12 -18.50
CA GLU A 145 7.81 -30.45 -19.37
C GLU A 145 6.87 -29.24 -19.62
N LEU A 146 6.97 -28.21 -18.79
CA LEU A 146 6.13 -27.00 -18.91
C LEU A 146 6.76 -25.91 -19.78
N ALA A 147 8.03 -26.04 -20.19
CA ALA A 147 8.79 -25.00 -20.90
C ALA A 147 8.16 -24.58 -22.25
N SER A 148 7.29 -25.40 -22.83
CA SER A 148 6.52 -25.06 -24.05
C SER A 148 5.28 -24.20 -23.78
N ARG A 149 4.89 -23.99 -22.53
CA ARG A 149 3.73 -23.17 -22.12
C ARG A 149 4.18 -21.74 -21.81
N GLN A 150 3.22 -20.83 -21.62
CA GLN A 150 3.51 -19.47 -21.14
C GLN A 150 3.46 -19.43 -19.60
N ILE A 151 4.64 -19.39 -19.00
CA ILE A 151 4.83 -19.62 -17.55
C ILE A 151 4.97 -18.29 -16.79
N VAL A 152 4.31 -18.22 -15.63
CA VAL A 152 4.66 -17.33 -14.51
C VAL A 152 5.14 -18.21 -13.36
N SER A 153 6.38 -18.05 -12.94
CA SER A 153 6.96 -18.73 -11.76
C SER A 153 6.84 -17.83 -10.54
N TYR A 154 6.10 -18.25 -9.51
CA TYR A 154 5.89 -17.49 -8.28
C TYR A 154 6.68 -18.13 -7.12
N LEU A 155 7.60 -17.37 -6.53
CA LEU A 155 8.44 -17.82 -5.43
C LEU A 155 7.87 -17.36 -4.07
N ALA A 156 6.93 -18.12 -3.51
CA ALA A 156 6.41 -17.93 -2.14
C ALA A 156 7.27 -18.71 -1.13
N ILE A 157 8.57 -18.49 -1.16
CA ILE A 157 9.60 -19.24 -0.41
C ILE A 157 10.55 -18.27 0.31
N PRO A 158 11.32 -18.74 1.31
CA PRO A 158 12.34 -17.93 1.96
C PRO A 158 13.41 -17.41 0.97
N PRO A 159 13.91 -16.17 1.13
CA PRO A 159 14.89 -15.56 0.22
C PRO A 159 16.16 -16.36 0.00
N GLY A 160 16.61 -17.12 1.01
CA GLY A 160 17.78 -18.00 0.91
C GLY A 160 17.64 -19.14 -0.12
N LEU A 161 16.43 -19.37 -0.64
CA LEU A 161 16.18 -20.38 -1.69
C LEU A 161 15.98 -19.75 -3.07
N TYR A 162 16.02 -18.43 -3.22
CA TYR A 162 15.74 -17.75 -4.49
C TYR A 162 16.76 -18.15 -5.56
N ILE A 163 18.06 -18.06 -5.24
CA ILE A 163 19.13 -18.31 -6.21
C ILE A 163 19.09 -19.76 -6.72
N SER A 164 19.05 -20.75 -5.83
CA SER A 164 19.00 -22.17 -6.23
C SER A 164 17.74 -22.52 -7.03
N THR A 165 16.59 -21.95 -6.64
CA THR A 165 15.33 -22.15 -7.37
C THR A 165 15.40 -21.51 -8.77
N CYS A 166 15.92 -20.28 -8.90
CA CYS A 166 16.07 -19.61 -10.20
C CYS A 166 17.07 -20.34 -11.11
N GLN A 167 18.17 -20.87 -10.56
CA GLN A 167 19.10 -21.73 -11.31
C GLN A 167 18.39 -22.98 -11.86
N GLY A 168 17.58 -23.64 -11.04
CA GLY A 168 16.79 -24.79 -11.48
C GLY A 168 15.73 -24.44 -12.52
N LEU A 169 15.06 -23.30 -12.38
CA LEU A 169 14.12 -22.78 -13.39
C LEU A 169 14.83 -22.51 -14.73
N ALA A 170 16.03 -21.93 -14.70
CA ALA A 170 16.83 -21.68 -15.91
C ALA A 170 17.25 -23.00 -16.59
N LEU A 171 17.74 -23.98 -15.81
CA LEU A 171 18.10 -25.31 -16.30
C LEU A 171 16.90 -26.06 -16.90
N GLY A 172 15.71 -25.88 -16.34
CA GLY A 172 14.44 -26.45 -16.81
C GLY A 172 13.80 -25.68 -17.97
N GLY A 173 14.40 -24.54 -18.41
CA GLY A 173 13.89 -23.73 -19.50
C GLY A 173 12.73 -22.79 -19.10
N ALA A 174 12.37 -22.72 -17.82
CA ALA A 174 11.24 -21.94 -17.33
C ALA A 174 11.54 -20.45 -17.03
N LEU A 175 12.74 -19.95 -17.37
CA LEU A 175 13.11 -18.51 -17.38
C LEU A 175 13.43 -17.99 -18.77
N ALA A 176 13.42 -18.84 -19.83
CA ALA A 176 13.54 -18.37 -21.19
C ALA A 176 12.37 -17.44 -21.55
N ALA A 177 12.56 -16.51 -22.48
CA ALA A 177 11.46 -15.68 -22.95
C ALA A 177 10.36 -16.56 -23.61
N PRO A 178 9.08 -16.26 -23.36
CA PRO A 178 8.49 -15.09 -22.71
C PRO A 178 8.17 -15.28 -21.22
N HIS A 179 8.71 -16.29 -20.53
CA HIS A 179 8.37 -16.64 -19.14
C HIS A 179 8.67 -15.50 -18.16
N ARG A 180 7.94 -15.46 -17.06
CA ARG A 180 8.00 -14.41 -16.03
C ARG A 180 8.27 -14.98 -14.66
N LEU A 181 8.90 -14.18 -13.81
CA LEU A 181 9.28 -14.53 -12.44
C LEU A 181 8.64 -13.56 -11.46
N MET A 182 7.87 -14.07 -10.50
CA MET A 182 7.31 -13.31 -9.37
C MET A 182 8.08 -13.64 -8.10
N LEU A 183 8.49 -12.62 -7.36
CA LEU A 183 9.27 -12.75 -6.12
C LEU A 183 8.55 -12.08 -4.97
N GLU A 184 8.45 -12.77 -3.84
CA GLU A 184 7.96 -12.20 -2.58
C GLU A 184 9.03 -11.40 -1.85
N LYS A 185 8.60 -10.47 -1.02
CA LYS A 185 9.47 -9.80 -0.06
C LYS A 185 9.87 -10.74 1.09
N PRO A 186 11.04 -10.51 1.74
CA PRO A 186 12.04 -9.49 1.44
C PRO A 186 13.00 -9.92 0.33
N ILE A 187 13.53 -8.94 -0.39
CA ILE A 187 14.67 -9.15 -1.30
C ILE A 187 15.93 -8.73 -0.54
N GLY A 188 16.62 -9.72 0.03
CA GLY A 188 17.75 -9.47 0.93
C GLY A 188 17.34 -9.06 2.35
N HIS A 189 18.32 -8.73 3.16
CA HIS A 189 18.18 -8.23 4.54
C HIS A 189 19.05 -6.99 4.83
N ASP A 190 19.87 -6.61 3.85
CA ASP A 190 20.71 -5.41 3.75
C ASP A 190 21.05 -5.15 2.28
N SER A 191 21.79 -4.06 2.00
CA SER A 191 22.21 -3.69 0.63
C SER A 191 23.05 -4.76 -0.05
N ASP A 192 23.93 -5.43 0.68
CA ASP A 192 24.87 -6.40 0.09
C ASP A 192 24.12 -7.69 -0.31
N SER A 193 23.35 -8.27 0.60
CA SER A 193 22.56 -9.46 0.30
C SER A 193 21.49 -9.21 -0.77
N ALA A 194 20.88 -8.02 -0.78
CA ALA A 194 19.96 -7.64 -1.84
C ALA A 194 20.67 -7.55 -3.20
N ARG A 195 21.86 -6.95 -3.24
CA ARG A 195 22.68 -6.85 -4.46
C ARG A 195 23.01 -8.23 -5.01
N ASP A 196 23.46 -9.15 -4.15
CA ASP A 196 23.80 -10.52 -4.53
C ASP A 196 22.61 -11.27 -5.15
N ILE A 197 21.43 -11.18 -4.53
CA ILE A 197 20.19 -11.79 -5.05
C ILE A 197 19.82 -11.15 -6.41
N LEU A 198 19.83 -9.83 -6.50
CA LEU A 198 19.45 -9.10 -7.72
C LEU A 198 20.39 -9.41 -8.89
N GLN A 199 21.72 -9.44 -8.64
CA GLN A 199 22.71 -9.80 -9.65
C GLN A 199 22.59 -11.25 -10.10
N SER A 200 22.39 -12.18 -9.17
CA SER A 200 22.24 -13.60 -9.48
C SER A 200 21.00 -13.87 -10.34
N ILE A 201 19.87 -13.23 -10.02
CA ILE A 201 18.63 -13.35 -10.79
C ILE A 201 18.76 -12.63 -12.13
N GLY A 202 19.32 -11.41 -12.16
CA GLY A 202 19.48 -10.62 -13.39
C GLY A 202 20.44 -11.27 -14.41
N ALA A 203 21.31 -12.21 -13.98
CA ALA A 203 22.12 -13.02 -14.88
C ALA A 203 21.30 -14.14 -15.58
N LEU A 204 20.10 -14.45 -15.10
CA LEU A 204 19.25 -15.55 -15.59
C LEU A 204 17.99 -15.07 -16.34
N ILE A 205 17.49 -13.89 -16.02
CA ILE A 205 16.25 -13.34 -16.57
C ILE A 205 16.31 -11.81 -16.63
N ASP A 206 15.79 -11.22 -17.72
CA ASP A 206 15.74 -9.77 -17.91
C ASP A 206 14.75 -9.10 -16.94
N GLU A 207 15.07 -7.86 -16.54
CA GLU A 207 14.33 -7.10 -15.52
C GLU A 207 12.85 -6.88 -15.87
N ASP A 208 12.51 -6.69 -17.14
CA ASP A 208 11.14 -6.48 -17.62
C ASP A 208 10.22 -7.71 -17.42
N ARG A 209 10.82 -8.86 -17.13
CA ARG A 209 10.14 -10.12 -16.84
C ARG A 209 10.17 -10.53 -15.36
N VAL A 210 10.75 -9.67 -14.47
CA VAL A 210 10.81 -9.89 -13.02
C VAL A 210 9.81 -8.99 -12.29
N PHE A 211 8.92 -9.61 -11.52
CA PHE A 211 7.81 -8.99 -10.81
C PHE A 211 8.03 -9.13 -9.30
N ARG A 212 8.69 -8.14 -8.65
CA ARG A 212 8.90 -8.13 -7.20
C ARG A 212 7.68 -7.54 -6.51
N LEU A 213 7.06 -8.34 -5.66
CA LEU A 213 5.80 -7.98 -5.02
C LEU A 213 5.98 -7.04 -3.84
N ASP A 214 5.14 -6.02 -3.83
CA ASP A 214 4.69 -5.34 -2.63
C ASP A 214 3.16 -5.33 -2.65
N HIS A 215 2.54 -6.11 -1.76
CA HIS A 215 1.08 -6.27 -1.78
C HIS A 215 0.33 -4.98 -1.45
N TYR A 216 0.97 -3.95 -0.86
CA TYR A 216 0.37 -2.63 -0.68
C TYR A 216 0.09 -1.94 -2.01
N LEU A 217 0.96 -2.07 -3.00
CA LEU A 217 0.76 -1.51 -4.34
C LEU A 217 -0.46 -2.10 -5.05
N GLY A 218 -0.84 -3.34 -4.72
CA GLY A 218 -2.06 -3.98 -5.24
C GLY A 218 -3.36 -3.51 -4.58
N LYS A 219 -3.32 -2.74 -3.47
CA LYS A 219 -4.53 -2.23 -2.81
C LYS A 219 -5.19 -1.12 -3.62
N ALA A 220 -6.53 -1.15 -3.73
CA ALA A 220 -7.30 -0.15 -4.47
C ALA A 220 -7.07 1.27 -3.94
N ALA A 221 -7.05 1.44 -2.63
CA ALA A 221 -6.82 2.74 -2.00
C ALA A 221 -5.45 3.33 -2.34
N VAL A 222 -4.42 2.48 -2.49
CA VAL A 222 -3.08 2.93 -2.86
C VAL A 222 -3.04 3.39 -4.33
N GLN A 223 -3.72 2.69 -5.23
CA GLN A 223 -3.86 3.13 -6.62
C GLN A 223 -4.70 4.40 -6.74
N ASN A 224 -5.72 4.56 -5.89
CA ASN A 224 -6.54 5.76 -5.85
C ASN A 224 -5.72 7.01 -5.46
N LEU A 225 -4.65 6.86 -4.69
CA LEU A 225 -3.73 7.97 -4.38
C LEU A 225 -3.13 8.61 -5.64
N ILE A 226 -2.77 7.80 -6.64
CA ILE A 226 -2.27 8.28 -7.94
C ILE A 226 -3.37 9.09 -8.66
N ALA A 227 -4.59 8.53 -8.71
CA ALA A 227 -5.72 9.20 -9.35
C ALA A 227 -6.08 10.52 -8.66
N LEU A 228 -6.08 10.56 -7.32
CA LEU A 228 -6.36 11.76 -6.56
C LEU A 228 -5.31 12.84 -6.76
N ARG A 229 -4.03 12.48 -6.71
CA ARG A 229 -2.95 13.43 -6.90
C ARG A 229 -2.94 14.02 -8.31
N PHE A 230 -2.98 13.17 -9.34
CA PHE A 230 -2.73 13.58 -10.71
C PHE A 230 -4.00 13.84 -11.52
N GLY A 231 -5.16 13.46 -11.01
CA GLY A 231 -6.46 13.75 -11.61
C GLY A 231 -7.12 15.05 -11.11
N ASN A 232 -6.52 15.74 -10.11
CA ASN A 232 -7.13 16.91 -9.49
C ASN A 232 -6.16 18.08 -9.40
N THR A 233 -6.40 19.12 -10.21
CA THR A 233 -5.58 20.34 -10.23
C THR A 233 -5.50 21.00 -8.85
N LEU A 234 -6.57 20.97 -8.06
CA LEU A 234 -6.62 21.53 -6.72
C LEU A 234 -5.57 20.93 -5.79
N LEU A 235 -5.40 19.61 -5.86
CA LEU A 235 -4.43 18.90 -5.00
C LEU A 235 -3.01 19.11 -5.51
N GLU A 236 -2.75 18.93 -6.79
CA GLU A 236 -1.39 19.02 -7.34
C GLU A 236 -0.80 20.44 -7.17
N ALA A 237 -1.63 21.50 -7.27
CA ALA A 237 -1.18 22.87 -7.07
C ALA A 237 -0.59 23.12 -5.67
N VAL A 238 -1.11 22.48 -4.64
CA VAL A 238 -0.65 22.62 -3.25
C VAL A 238 0.30 21.50 -2.80
N TRP A 239 0.61 20.53 -3.65
CA TRP A 239 1.36 19.32 -3.30
C TRP A 239 2.87 19.53 -3.32
N ASN A 240 3.35 20.46 -2.50
CA ASN A 240 4.77 20.84 -2.44
C ASN A 240 5.12 21.55 -1.12
N ARG A 241 6.41 21.75 -0.89
CA ARG A 241 6.98 22.39 0.29
C ARG A 241 6.46 23.79 0.61
N THR A 242 5.84 24.48 -0.35
CA THR A 242 5.29 25.83 -0.12
C THR A 242 4.05 25.76 0.77
N TYR A 243 3.23 24.72 0.60
CA TYR A 243 1.94 24.58 1.26
C TYR A 243 1.91 23.45 2.28
N ILE A 244 2.69 22.37 2.09
CA ILE A 244 2.72 21.23 2.99
C ILE A 244 3.72 21.48 4.11
N GLU A 245 3.28 21.27 5.35
CA GLU A 245 4.08 21.35 6.57
C GLU A 245 4.75 20.02 6.88
N SER A 246 3.98 18.93 6.84
CA SER A 246 4.47 17.58 7.13
C SER A 246 3.61 16.52 6.45
N VAL A 247 4.21 15.33 6.29
CA VAL A 247 3.50 14.11 5.86
C VAL A 247 3.73 13.03 6.90
N GLN A 248 2.68 12.34 7.32
CA GLN A 248 2.75 11.22 8.26
C GLN A 248 2.22 9.96 7.58
N ILE A 249 2.97 8.87 7.63
CA ILE A 249 2.59 7.55 7.09
C ILE A 249 2.64 6.56 8.24
N LEU A 250 1.46 6.06 8.64
CA LEU A 250 1.31 5.09 9.72
C LEU A 250 0.82 3.76 9.16
N ILE A 251 1.51 2.67 9.53
CA ILE A 251 1.02 1.30 9.40
C ILE A 251 1.04 0.65 10.77
N ALA A 252 -0.10 0.64 11.44
CA ALA A 252 -0.29 0.03 12.75
C ALA A 252 -0.88 -1.38 12.63
N GLU A 253 -0.32 -2.33 13.37
CA GLU A 253 -0.80 -3.71 13.44
C GLU A 253 -1.19 -4.05 14.88
N SER A 254 -2.41 -4.57 15.08
CA SER A 254 -2.86 -5.09 16.39
C SER A 254 -2.32 -6.51 16.65
N GLU A 255 -1.93 -7.23 15.60
CA GLU A 255 -1.30 -8.53 15.69
C GLU A 255 0.13 -8.43 16.22
N GLY A 256 0.58 -9.48 16.89
CA GLY A 256 1.94 -9.61 17.41
C GLY A 256 2.90 -10.28 16.43
N VAL A 257 4.06 -10.67 16.94
CA VAL A 257 5.05 -11.47 16.21
C VAL A 257 4.60 -12.93 16.09
N ASP A 258 3.71 -13.36 16.94
CA ASP A 258 3.19 -14.71 17.22
C ASP A 258 3.46 -15.75 16.11
N GLY A 259 4.22 -16.81 16.44
CA GLY A 259 4.55 -17.92 15.53
C GLY A 259 5.59 -17.60 14.42
N ARG A 260 6.12 -16.38 14.36
CA ARG A 260 7.12 -15.94 13.40
C ARG A 260 8.42 -15.46 14.05
N ASP A 261 8.68 -15.89 15.28
CA ASP A 261 9.77 -15.38 16.13
C ASP A 261 11.14 -15.45 15.46
N ALA A 262 11.49 -16.60 14.86
CA ALA A 262 12.78 -16.79 14.21
C ALA A 262 12.99 -15.88 12.99
N TYR A 263 11.93 -15.56 12.26
CA TYR A 263 11.97 -14.61 11.14
C TYR A 263 12.10 -13.17 11.69
N TYR A 264 11.21 -12.82 12.63
CA TYR A 264 11.12 -11.46 13.12
C TYR A 264 12.36 -11.03 13.92
N ALA A 265 12.99 -11.96 14.64
CA ALA A 265 14.25 -11.72 15.35
C ALA A 265 15.40 -11.26 14.43
N ARG A 266 15.28 -11.46 13.12
CA ARG A 266 16.28 -11.04 12.12
C ARG A 266 15.84 -9.81 11.32
N SER A 267 14.53 -9.59 11.15
CA SER A 267 14.02 -8.51 10.32
C SER A 267 13.71 -7.23 11.12
N GLY A 268 12.99 -7.33 12.23
CA GLY A 268 12.44 -6.17 12.92
C GLY A 268 11.41 -5.40 12.10
N ALA A 269 10.88 -4.33 12.68
CA ALA A 269 9.89 -3.48 12.03
C ALA A 269 10.48 -2.65 10.88
N LEU A 270 11.76 -2.24 11.00
CA LEU A 270 12.44 -1.46 9.97
C LEU A 270 12.51 -2.21 8.64
N ARG A 271 13.00 -3.45 8.67
CA ARG A 271 13.18 -4.27 7.46
C ARG A 271 11.89 -4.90 6.96
N ASP A 272 10.97 -5.27 7.88
CA ASP A 272 9.72 -5.91 7.49
C ASP A 272 8.73 -4.92 6.87
N MET A 273 8.63 -3.70 7.40
CA MET A 273 7.58 -2.75 7.05
C MET A 273 8.09 -1.48 6.38
N VAL A 274 9.18 -0.88 6.87
CA VAL A 274 9.65 0.41 6.34
C VAL A 274 10.33 0.21 5.00
N GLN A 275 11.24 -0.74 4.88
CA GLN A 275 12.01 -1.03 3.66
C GLN A 275 11.12 -1.30 2.44
N SER A 276 9.94 -1.85 2.65
CA SER A 276 9.00 -2.21 1.60
C SER A 276 7.80 -1.26 1.60
N HIS A 277 6.75 -1.59 2.32
CA HIS A 277 5.43 -0.96 2.27
C HIS A 277 5.45 0.55 2.50
N ILE A 278 6.13 1.01 3.56
CA ILE A 278 6.15 2.44 3.91
C ILE A 278 6.92 3.25 2.87
N LEU A 279 8.10 2.78 2.41
CA LEU A 279 8.84 3.47 1.37
C LEU A 279 8.10 3.47 0.03
N GLN A 280 7.32 2.44 -0.30
CA GLN A 280 6.46 2.46 -1.49
C GLN A 280 5.32 3.49 -1.36
N LEU A 281 4.67 3.59 -0.20
CA LEU A 281 3.67 4.64 0.05
C LEU A 281 4.30 6.04 0.00
N LEU A 282 5.48 6.22 0.60
CA LEU A 282 6.24 7.47 0.54
C LEU A 282 6.53 7.86 -0.92
N CYS A 283 6.96 6.91 -1.75
CA CYS A 283 7.21 7.17 -3.18
C CYS A 283 5.95 7.67 -3.89
N LEU A 284 4.81 7.02 -3.69
CA LEU A 284 3.55 7.43 -4.33
C LEU A 284 3.05 8.80 -3.85
N VAL A 285 3.30 9.15 -2.58
CA VAL A 285 3.01 10.49 -2.05
C VAL A 285 3.95 11.54 -2.61
N ALA A 286 5.24 11.21 -2.75
CA ALA A 286 6.28 12.21 -3.00
C ALA A 286 6.74 12.32 -4.47
N MET A 287 6.42 11.34 -5.33
CA MET A 287 6.88 11.33 -6.72
C MET A 287 6.32 12.50 -7.54
N GLU A 288 7.03 12.89 -8.59
CA GLU A 288 6.51 13.81 -9.61
C GLU A 288 5.43 13.13 -10.46
N PRO A 289 4.54 13.90 -11.14
CA PRO A 289 3.62 13.32 -12.11
C PRO A 289 4.38 12.57 -13.21
N PRO A 290 4.13 11.26 -13.39
CA PRO A 290 4.78 10.52 -14.47
C PRO A 290 4.26 11.00 -15.84
N ALA A 291 5.09 10.92 -16.87
CA ALA A 291 4.72 11.33 -18.22
C ALA A 291 3.57 10.49 -18.81
N SER A 292 3.39 9.25 -18.36
CA SER A 292 2.29 8.35 -18.68
C SER A 292 2.10 7.32 -17.58
N LEU A 293 1.01 6.54 -17.63
CA LEU A 293 0.78 5.42 -16.69
C LEU A 293 1.52 4.13 -17.10
N GLU A 294 2.44 4.20 -18.05
CA GLU A 294 3.35 3.09 -18.34
C GLU A 294 4.22 2.75 -17.14
N ALA A 295 4.46 1.48 -16.95
CA ALA A 295 5.13 0.95 -15.76
C ALA A 295 6.47 1.63 -15.46
N ASP A 296 7.32 1.79 -16.47
CA ASP A 296 8.65 2.38 -16.27
C ASP A 296 8.57 3.85 -15.91
N ARG A 297 7.60 4.61 -16.47
CA ARG A 297 7.43 6.01 -16.11
C ARG A 297 7.07 6.22 -14.65
N ILE A 298 6.19 5.36 -14.10
CA ILE A 298 5.83 5.38 -12.68
C ILE A 298 7.06 4.98 -11.83
N ARG A 299 7.75 3.91 -12.19
CA ARG A 299 8.93 3.41 -11.45
C ARG A 299 10.11 4.39 -11.51
N ASP A 300 10.30 5.10 -12.63
CA ASP A 300 11.30 6.16 -12.75
C ASP A 300 11.07 7.29 -11.75
N GLU A 301 9.82 7.72 -11.56
CA GLU A 301 9.51 8.76 -10.58
C GLU A 301 9.69 8.25 -9.14
N LYS A 302 9.31 7.01 -8.85
CA LYS A 302 9.52 6.40 -7.52
C LYS A 302 11.00 6.32 -7.15
N VAL A 303 11.85 5.86 -8.06
CA VAL A 303 13.30 5.74 -7.79
C VAL A 303 13.97 7.08 -7.58
N LYS A 304 13.51 8.16 -8.23
CA LYS A 304 14.01 9.53 -7.97
C LYS A 304 13.76 9.95 -6.52
N VAL A 305 12.60 9.60 -5.97
CA VAL A 305 12.28 9.87 -4.55
C VAL A 305 13.22 9.11 -3.64
N LEU A 306 13.38 7.79 -3.84
CA LEU A 306 14.25 6.97 -3.01
C LEU A 306 15.71 7.43 -3.03
N ARG A 307 16.22 7.84 -4.19
CA ARG A 307 17.58 8.37 -4.34
C ARG A 307 17.76 9.77 -3.73
N ALA A 308 16.66 10.51 -3.55
CA ALA A 308 16.67 11.82 -2.90
C ALA A 308 16.46 11.75 -1.38
N LEU A 309 16.25 10.56 -0.80
CA LEU A 309 16.20 10.38 0.65
C LEU A 309 17.56 10.72 1.26
N ARG A 310 17.55 11.64 2.22
CA ARG A 310 18.76 12.00 2.97
C ARG A 310 19.18 10.82 3.85
N PRO A 311 20.43 10.34 3.75
CA PRO A 311 20.95 9.33 4.66
C PRO A 311 20.84 9.78 6.12
N MET A 312 20.43 8.89 7.01
CA MET A 312 20.42 9.14 8.45
C MET A 312 21.86 9.19 8.97
N THR A 313 22.14 10.11 9.89
CA THR A 313 23.41 10.18 10.61
C THR A 313 23.21 9.95 12.10
N ALA A 314 24.25 9.56 12.82
CA ALA A 314 24.20 9.37 14.28
C ALA A 314 23.72 10.63 15.02
N GLU A 315 24.09 11.82 14.54
CA GLU A 315 23.65 13.10 15.12
C GLU A 315 22.15 13.27 15.06
N HIS A 316 21.51 12.89 13.93
CA HIS A 316 20.08 13.02 13.72
C HIS A 316 19.27 11.86 14.32
N ALA A 317 19.87 10.69 14.50
CA ALA A 317 19.16 9.48 14.90
C ALA A 317 18.32 9.65 16.18
N ALA A 318 18.85 10.37 17.19
CA ALA A 318 18.16 10.57 18.47
C ALA A 318 16.93 11.51 18.38
N HIS A 319 16.92 12.43 17.40
CA HIS A 319 15.80 13.37 17.18
C HIS A 319 14.83 12.87 16.15
N ASP A 320 15.33 12.20 15.13
CA ASP A 320 14.56 11.79 13.96
C ASP A 320 14.10 10.34 14.01
N SER A 321 14.37 9.61 15.10
CA SER A 321 13.89 8.24 15.21
C SER A 321 13.63 7.75 16.66
N VAL A 322 12.71 6.80 16.78
CA VAL A 322 12.39 6.07 18.02
C VAL A 322 12.28 4.59 17.68
N ARG A 323 12.96 3.74 18.45
CA ARG A 323 12.87 2.27 18.38
C ARG A 323 12.12 1.76 19.61
N GLY A 324 11.19 0.83 19.40
CA GLY A 324 10.42 0.27 20.51
C GLY A 324 10.23 -1.25 20.44
N ARG A 325 9.97 -1.86 21.61
CA ARG A 325 9.59 -3.26 21.73
C ARG A 325 8.40 -3.38 22.65
N TYR A 326 7.34 -4.10 22.22
CA TYR A 326 6.15 -4.24 23.06
C TYR A 326 6.40 -5.15 24.26
N THR A 327 5.86 -4.72 25.39
CA THR A 327 5.73 -5.47 26.63
C THR A 327 4.32 -6.03 26.77
N ALA A 328 4.06 -6.77 27.84
CA ALA A 328 2.70 -7.22 28.16
C ALA A 328 1.76 -6.02 28.30
N GLY A 329 0.50 -6.21 27.89
CA GLY A 329 -0.54 -5.19 27.92
C GLY A 329 -1.92 -5.76 27.63
N SER A 330 -2.82 -4.97 27.04
CA SER A 330 -4.17 -5.39 26.71
C SER A 330 -4.60 -4.78 25.37
N ILE A 331 -5.23 -5.59 24.50
CA ILE A 331 -5.81 -5.15 23.23
C ILE A 331 -7.29 -5.53 23.24
N ASN A 332 -8.18 -4.56 23.03
CA ASN A 332 -9.64 -4.78 23.08
C ASN A 332 -10.10 -5.51 24.35
N GLY A 333 -9.47 -5.18 25.51
CA GLY A 333 -9.75 -5.82 26.79
C GLY A 333 -9.19 -7.23 26.98
N GLN A 334 -8.46 -7.78 26.01
CA GLN A 334 -7.83 -9.09 26.10
C GLN A 334 -6.34 -8.95 26.44
N PRO A 335 -5.81 -9.73 27.41
CA PRO A 335 -4.39 -9.71 27.75
C PRO A 335 -3.52 -10.07 26.54
N ALA A 336 -2.46 -9.32 26.35
CA ALA A 336 -1.44 -9.56 25.32
C ALA A 336 -0.08 -9.79 25.98
N GLN A 337 0.61 -10.84 25.54
CA GLN A 337 1.94 -11.20 26.07
C GLN A 337 3.02 -10.26 25.48
N ALA A 338 4.12 -10.09 26.23
CA ALA A 338 5.31 -9.41 25.75
C ALA A 338 6.00 -10.22 24.63
N TYR A 339 6.74 -9.54 23.77
CA TYR A 339 7.64 -10.20 22.83
C TYR A 339 8.99 -10.49 23.49
N HIS A 340 9.38 -11.76 23.47
CA HIS A 340 10.65 -12.24 23.99
C HIS A 340 11.50 -12.79 22.83
N PRO A 341 12.33 -11.94 22.17
CA PRO A 341 13.23 -12.43 21.14
C PRO A 341 14.31 -13.32 21.73
N PRO A 342 15.07 -14.07 20.91
CA PRO A 342 16.25 -14.79 21.36
C PRO A 342 17.22 -13.88 22.13
N GLU A 343 17.96 -14.46 23.10
CA GLU A 343 18.91 -13.74 23.92
C GLU A 343 19.93 -12.96 23.08
N GLY A 344 20.22 -11.74 23.47
CA GLY A 344 21.11 -10.82 22.74
C GLY A 344 20.48 -10.13 21.50
N SER A 345 19.22 -10.40 21.16
CA SER A 345 18.54 -9.71 20.06
C SER A 345 18.11 -8.30 20.46
N ASP A 346 18.54 -7.31 19.67
CA ASP A 346 18.18 -5.88 19.77
C ASP A 346 17.08 -5.48 18.77
N VAL A 347 16.24 -6.43 18.36
CA VAL A 347 15.21 -6.21 17.35
C VAL A 347 14.05 -5.38 17.90
N GLU A 348 13.64 -4.41 17.11
CA GLU A 348 12.49 -3.55 17.38
C GLU A 348 11.18 -4.13 16.81
N THR A 349 10.06 -3.89 17.52
CA THR A 349 8.69 -4.20 17.05
C THR A 349 7.90 -2.94 16.75
N PHE A 350 8.49 -1.79 17.01
CA PHE A 350 8.00 -0.46 16.69
C PHE A 350 9.14 0.41 16.20
N ILE A 351 8.83 1.22 15.21
CA ILE A 351 9.70 2.27 14.71
C ILE A 351 8.88 3.50 14.37
N ALA A 352 9.41 4.66 14.72
CA ALA A 352 9.06 5.94 14.14
C ALA A 352 10.35 6.59 13.64
N VAL A 353 10.36 7.09 12.41
CA VAL A 353 11.52 7.73 11.79
C VAL A 353 11.09 8.86 10.89
N THR A 354 11.81 9.99 10.95
CA THR A 354 11.63 11.10 10.01
C THR A 354 12.56 10.93 8.82
N ALA A 355 11.96 10.84 7.63
CA ALA A 355 12.67 10.86 6.37
C ALA A 355 12.64 12.26 5.78
N HIS A 356 13.77 12.71 5.23
CA HIS A 356 13.91 13.98 4.51
C HIS A 356 14.21 13.70 3.05
N ILE A 357 13.52 14.41 2.14
CA ILE A 357 13.68 14.26 0.69
C ILE A 357 14.36 15.52 0.14
N ASP A 358 15.61 15.39 -0.29
CA ASP A 358 16.43 16.49 -0.77
C ASP A 358 16.18 16.76 -2.26
N ASN A 359 15.00 17.31 -2.56
CA ASN A 359 14.63 17.78 -3.89
C ASN A 359 13.84 19.09 -3.82
N TRP A 360 13.57 19.71 -4.97
CA TRP A 360 12.90 21.00 -5.05
C TRP A 360 11.47 20.98 -4.51
N ARG A 361 10.75 19.88 -4.64
CA ARG A 361 9.36 19.75 -4.19
C ARG A 361 9.27 19.64 -2.67
N TRP A 362 10.23 18.93 -2.02
CA TRP A 362 10.08 18.46 -0.65
C TRP A 362 11.14 18.97 0.34
N ALA A 363 12.19 19.67 -0.12
CA ALA A 363 13.25 20.13 0.78
C ALA A 363 12.66 20.92 1.96
N GLY A 364 12.94 20.44 3.19
CA GLY A 364 12.45 21.03 4.44
C GLY A 364 11.08 20.52 4.91
N VAL A 365 10.40 19.62 4.18
CA VAL A 365 9.19 18.95 4.64
C VAL A 365 9.56 17.63 5.30
N PRO A 366 9.25 17.40 6.59
CA PRO A 366 9.47 16.12 7.25
C PRO A 366 8.42 15.10 6.83
N PHE A 367 8.87 13.86 6.56
CA PHE A 367 8.03 12.70 6.34
C PHE A 367 8.18 11.77 7.55
N HIS A 368 7.17 11.72 8.41
CA HIS A 368 7.17 10.86 9.60
C HIS A 368 6.62 9.48 9.22
N LEU A 369 7.47 8.49 9.27
CA LEU A 369 7.18 7.10 8.94
C LEU A 369 7.07 6.30 10.23
N CYS A 370 5.92 5.69 10.47
CA CYS A 370 5.65 4.98 11.71
C CYS A 370 5.02 3.61 11.46
N THR A 371 5.51 2.59 12.16
CA THR A 371 4.90 1.27 12.18
C THR A 371 5.18 0.55 13.49
N GLY A 372 4.29 -0.37 13.86
CA GLY A 372 4.50 -1.20 15.04
C GLY A 372 3.51 -2.34 15.14
N LYS A 373 3.88 -3.35 15.92
CA LYS A 373 3.05 -4.50 16.27
C LYS A 373 2.44 -4.31 17.65
N ARG A 374 1.33 -5.01 17.92
CA ARG A 374 0.58 -4.88 19.19
C ARG A 374 0.20 -3.43 19.51
N LEU A 375 -0.03 -2.61 18.48
CA LEU A 375 -0.57 -1.26 18.66
C LEU A 375 -2.07 -1.31 18.99
N ALA A 376 -2.62 -0.15 19.38
CA ALA A 376 -3.98 -0.03 19.89
C ALA A 376 -5.04 -0.57 18.91
N GLU A 377 -4.81 -0.35 17.62
CA GLU A 377 -5.70 -0.83 16.55
C GLU A 377 -4.93 -1.16 15.27
N ARG A 378 -5.57 -1.90 14.37
CA ARG A 378 -5.06 -2.07 13.01
C ARG A 378 -5.47 -0.89 12.17
N SER A 379 -4.49 -0.11 11.71
CA SER A 379 -4.75 1.10 10.92
C SER A 379 -3.63 1.33 9.91
N THR A 380 -3.99 1.74 8.69
CA THR A 380 -3.04 2.26 7.71
C THR A 380 -3.57 3.58 7.21
N ARG A 381 -2.82 4.67 7.45
CA ARG A 381 -3.23 6.01 7.05
C ARG A 381 -2.05 6.88 6.62
N ILE A 382 -2.34 7.81 5.72
CA ILE A 382 -1.42 8.85 5.28
C ILE A 382 -2.10 10.18 5.61
N VAL A 383 -1.43 11.03 6.38
CA VAL A 383 -1.93 12.36 6.74
C VAL A 383 -1.00 13.41 6.17
N VAL A 384 -1.53 14.28 5.33
CA VAL A 384 -0.85 15.44 4.77
C VAL A 384 -1.35 16.68 5.48
N THR A 385 -0.49 17.32 6.26
CA THR A 385 -0.80 18.54 7.02
C THR A 385 -0.32 19.74 6.24
N LEU A 386 -1.22 20.71 6.01
CA LEU A 386 -0.87 21.95 5.34
C LEU A 386 -0.34 22.97 6.36
N LYS A 387 0.52 23.87 5.88
CA LYS A 387 1.02 24.98 6.68
C LYS A 387 -0.12 25.87 7.19
N PRO A 388 0.02 26.45 8.39
CA PRO A 388 -0.98 27.35 8.92
C PRO A 388 -1.12 28.58 8.02
N VAL A 389 -2.27 29.24 8.11
CA VAL A 389 -2.50 30.52 7.42
C VAL A 389 -1.46 31.57 7.84
N THR A 390 -0.92 32.31 6.88
CA THR A 390 0.18 33.25 7.12
C THR A 390 -0.24 34.45 7.97
N HIS A 391 -1.48 34.86 7.87
CA HIS A 391 -2.03 35.98 8.63
C HIS A 391 -3.40 35.60 9.19
N TRP A 392 -3.52 35.67 10.54
CA TRP A 392 -4.75 35.32 11.24
C TRP A 392 -5.64 36.58 11.36
N LEU A 393 -6.82 36.53 10.76
CA LEU A 393 -7.79 37.63 10.72
C LEU A 393 -8.82 37.61 11.85
N PHE A 394 -8.95 36.44 12.53
CA PHE A 394 -9.99 36.17 13.52
C PHE A 394 -9.50 36.48 14.93
N GLU A 395 -10.41 36.61 15.91
CA GLU A 395 -10.04 36.94 17.28
C GLU A 395 -9.15 35.89 17.96
N ARG A 396 -8.46 36.26 19.03
CA ARG A 396 -7.44 35.40 19.68
C ARG A 396 -7.96 34.07 20.23
N PRO A 397 -9.18 33.95 20.81
CA PRO A 397 -9.67 32.67 21.29
C PRO A 397 -9.72 31.61 20.17
N ASP A 398 -10.10 32.03 18.97
CA ASP A 398 -10.22 31.13 17.82
C ASP A 398 -8.87 30.64 17.29
N ARG A 399 -7.78 31.39 17.53
CA ARG A 399 -6.44 30.98 17.13
C ARG A 399 -5.93 29.76 17.92
N GLN A 400 -6.36 29.62 19.17
CA GLN A 400 -6.02 28.44 19.99
C GLN A 400 -6.78 27.18 19.52
N ASN A 401 -7.94 27.38 18.92
CA ASN A 401 -8.78 26.31 18.36
C ASN A 401 -8.51 26.06 16.86
N ALA A 402 -7.60 26.83 16.24
CA ALA A 402 -7.27 26.68 14.83
C ALA A 402 -6.58 25.33 14.59
N VAL A 403 -7.24 24.45 13.86
CA VAL A 403 -6.69 23.18 13.41
C VAL A 403 -6.09 23.37 12.02
N PRO A 404 -4.84 22.91 11.78
CA PRO A 404 -4.27 22.93 10.43
C PRO A 404 -5.16 22.18 9.44
N ASN A 405 -5.25 22.69 8.21
CA ASN A 405 -5.93 21.93 7.17
C ASN A 405 -5.20 20.61 6.92
N ARG A 406 -5.94 19.53 6.78
CA ARG A 406 -5.40 18.18 6.62
C ARG A 406 -6.11 17.43 5.53
N LEU A 407 -5.36 16.61 4.82
CA LEU A 407 -5.90 15.59 3.93
C LEU A 407 -5.46 14.23 4.44
N THR A 408 -6.42 13.42 4.86
CA THR A 408 -6.19 12.08 5.41
C THR A 408 -6.65 11.03 4.42
N PHE A 409 -5.75 10.11 4.06
CA PHE A 409 -6.06 8.90 3.30
C PHE A 409 -6.07 7.73 4.28
N GLN A 410 -7.25 7.26 4.65
CA GLN A 410 -7.41 6.02 5.40
C GLN A 410 -7.39 4.86 4.40
N LEU A 411 -6.37 3.98 4.52
CA LEU A 411 -6.19 2.84 3.62
C LEU A 411 -6.68 1.52 4.23
N GLN A 412 -6.73 1.45 5.57
CA GLN A 412 -7.25 0.35 6.38
C GLN A 412 -7.71 0.85 7.73
N PRO A 413 -8.75 0.22 8.38
CA PRO A 413 -9.50 -0.96 7.94
C PRO A 413 -10.50 -0.67 6.82
N GLN A 414 -11.04 0.53 6.76
CA GLN A 414 -11.94 1.00 5.70
C GLN A 414 -11.23 2.08 4.89
N GLU A 415 -11.48 2.08 3.58
CA GLU A 415 -10.90 3.10 2.70
C GLU A 415 -11.76 4.35 2.75
N ASN A 416 -11.16 5.45 3.18
CA ASN A 416 -11.79 6.75 3.29
C ASN A 416 -10.80 7.87 2.97
N ILE A 417 -11.31 9.03 2.57
CA ILE A 417 -10.54 10.26 2.37
C ILE A 417 -11.25 11.35 3.14
N GLU A 418 -10.54 12.02 4.02
CA GLU A 418 -11.05 13.09 4.86
C GLU A 418 -10.30 14.39 4.53
N LEU A 419 -11.05 15.47 4.37
CA LEU A 419 -10.51 16.82 4.20
C LEU A 419 -10.93 17.68 5.39
N GLY A 420 -9.98 17.99 6.26
CA GLY A 420 -10.16 18.87 7.41
C GLY A 420 -9.96 20.34 7.01
N LEU A 421 -10.98 21.13 7.20
CA LEU A 421 -11.01 22.58 6.94
C LEU A 421 -11.46 23.34 8.17
N MET A 422 -11.41 24.67 8.11
CA MET A 422 -12.08 25.55 9.07
C MET A 422 -13.34 26.13 8.44
N SER A 423 -14.42 26.14 9.19
CA SER A 423 -15.70 26.75 8.83
C SER A 423 -16.14 27.74 9.92
N SER A 424 -17.22 28.48 9.71
CA SER A 424 -17.77 29.36 10.72
C SER A 424 -19.20 28.98 11.06
N LEU A 425 -19.54 29.10 12.35
CA LEU A 425 -20.93 29.28 12.77
C LEU A 425 -21.32 30.73 12.55
N ALA A 426 -22.41 30.96 11.83
CA ALA A 426 -22.93 32.32 11.63
C ALA A 426 -23.47 32.85 12.98
N GLY A 427 -22.79 33.86 13.54
CA GLY A 427 -23.29 34.60 14.67
C GLY A 427 -24.39 35.59 14.26
N PRO A 428 -25.19 36.13 15.21
CA PRO A 428 -26.31 37.06 14.93
C PRO A 428 -25.83 38.42 14.46
N GLU A 429 -24.56 38.76 14.64
CA GLU A 429 -23.97 40.07 14.30
C GLU A 429 -22.85 39.93 13.28
N TRP A 430 -22.74 40.88 12.36
CA TRP A 430 -21.62 40.96 11.43
C TRP A 430 -20.30 41.19 12.21
N GLY A 431 -19.34 40.26 12.02
CA GLY A 431 -18.04 40.31 12.70
C GLY A 431 -17.88 39.30 13.85
N ALA A 432 -18.97 38.73 14.37
CA ALA A 432 -18.92 37.62 15.30
C ALA A 432 -18.78 36.30 14.54
N ILE A 433 -17.60 36.06 13.91
CA ILE A 433 -17.30 34.83 13.21
C ILE A 433 -16.57 33.92 14.18
N GLU A 434 -17.24 32.90 14.67
CA GLU A 434 -16.65 31.82 15.46
C GLU A 434 -16.21 30.66 14.53
N LEU A 435 -14.92 30.36 14.54
CA LEU A 435 -14.37 29.28 13.72
C LEU A 435 -14.47 27.94 14.40
N GLN A 436 -14.87 26.94 13.63
CA GLN A 436 -14.90 25.54 14.04
C GLN A 436 -14.29 24.64 12.98
N PRO A 437 -13.71 23.50 13.37
CA PRO A 437 -13.28 22.45 12.44
C PRO A 437 -14.47 21.94 11.62
N LEU A 438 -14.23 21.73 10.32
CA LEU A 438 -15.15 21.08 9.39
C LEU A 438 -14.42 19.89 8.76
N GLU A 439 -14.92 18.68 8.96
CA GLU A 439 -14.43 17.49 8.31
C GLU A 439 -15.38 17.08 7.18
N LEU A 440 -14.82 16.95 5.99
CA LEU A 440 -15.51 16.48 4.79
C LEU A 440 -15.03 15.08 4.48
N GLU A 441 -15.94 14.11 4.59
CA GLU A 441 -15.67 12.74 4.20
C GLU A 441 -15.98 12.54 2.72
N LEU A 442 -14.96 12.12 1.96
CA LEU A 442 -15.06 11.80 0.55
C LEU A 442 -15.14 10.29 0.39
N SER A 443 -16.34 9.73 0.56
CA SER A 443 -16.54 8.29 0.41
C SER A 443 -16.45 7.86 -1.06
N VAL A 444 -15.63 6.84 -1.33
CA VAL A 444 -15.60 6.20 -2.64
C VAL A 444 -16.82 5.26 -2.74
N PRO A 445 -17.65 5.32 -3.82
CA PRO A 445 -18.81 4.47 -3.95
C PRO A 445 -18.47 2.98 -3.77
N THR A 446 -19.14 2.33 -2.82
CA THR A 446 -18.87 0.94 -2.41
C THR A 446 -19.48 -0.13 -3.33
N GLY A 447 -20.11 0.27 -4.45
CA GLY A 447 -20.87 -0.62 -5.32
C GLY A 447 -20.07 -1.56 -6.23
N LEU A 448 -18.74 -1.42 -6.30
CA LEU A 448 -17.87 -2.30 -7.08
C LEU A 448 -17.23 -3.33 -6.15
N HIS A 449 -17.29 -4.61 -6.54
CA HIS A 449 -16.56 -5.66 -5.82
C HIS A 449 -15.06 -5.34 -5.78
N ARG A 450 -14.56 -5.02 -4.59
CA ARG A 450 -13.15 -4.64 -4.40
C ARG A 450 -12.28 -5.90 -4.43
N ARG A 451 -11.40 -5.97 -5.41
CA ARG A 451 -10.41 -7.04 -5.49
C ARG A 451 -9.37 -6.87 -4.39
N ILE A 452 -8.99 -8.00 -3.78
CA ILE A 452 -7.84 -8.00 -2.88
C ILE A 452 -6.53 -7.82 -3.68
N ALA A 453 -5.46 -7.41 -3.00
CA ALA A 453 -4.20 -7.06 -3.64
C ALA A 453 -3.64 -8.18 -4.53
N TYR A 454 -3.63 -9.43 -4.06
CA TYR A 454 -3.07 -10.57 -4.80
C TYR A 454 -3.84 -10.89 -6.09
N GLU A 455 -5.16 -10.69 -6.12
CA GLU A 455 -5.95 -10.86 -7.36
C GLU A 455 -5.45 -9.94 -8.47
N ARG A 456 -5.19 -8.66 -8.16
CA ARG A 456 -4.68 -7.68 -9.13
C ARG A 456 -3.27 -8.00 -9.57
N LEU A 457 -2.39 -8.31 -8.61
CA LEU A 457 -1.00 -8.63 -8.90
C LEU A 457 -0.87 -9.88 -9.79
N PHE A 458 -1.72 -10.89 -9.61
CA PHE A 458 -1.76 -12.03 -10.52
C PHE A 458 -2.20 -11.63 -11.94
N VAL A 459 -3.29 -10.85 -12.08
CA VAL A 459 -3.75 -10.39 -13.39
C VAL A 459 -2.68 -9.58 -14.11
N ASP A 460 -2.03 -8.65 -13.39
CA ASP A 460 -0.95 -7.83 -13.96
C ASP A 460 0.27 -8.68 -14.38
N ALA A 461 0.68 -9.64 -13.55
CA ALA A 461 1.78 -10.53 -13.89
C ALA A 461 1.45 -11.44 -15.07
N PHE A 462 0.23 -12.00 -15.14
CA PHE A 462 -0.22 -12.82 -16.28
C PHE A 462 -0.31 -12.03 -17.58
N ASN A 463 -0.63 -10.74 -17.51
CA ASN A 463 -0.67 -9.84 -18.66
C ASN A 463 0.69 -9.17 -18.99
N GLY A 464 1.66 -9.27 -18.07
CA GLY A 464 2.98 -8.64 -18.23
C GLY A 464 2.98 -7.13 -17.98
N ASN A 465 2.15 -6.66 -17.06
CA ASN A 465 2.13 -5.27 -16.62
C ASN A 465 2.91 -5.14 -15.30
N PRO A 466 4.13 -4.58 -15.29
CA PRO A 466 4.94 -4.46 -14.09
C PRO A 466 4.68 -3.16 -13.29
N ALA A 467 3.63 -2.38 -13.58
CA ALA A 467 3.38 -1.07 -12.96
C ALA A 467 3.24 -1.12 -11.43
N LEU A 468 2.70 -2.22 -10.88
CA LEU A 468 2.48 -2.42 -9.45
C LEU A 468 3.60 -3.25 -8.78
N PHE A 469 4.74 -3.42 -9.46
CA PHE A 469 5.86 -4.21 -8.97
C PHE A 469 7.12 -3.34 -8.81
N VAL A 470 7.94 -3.74 -7.85
CA VAL A 470 9.15 -3.00 -7.48
C VAL A 470 10.30 -3.36 -8.43
N ARG A 471 10.95 -2.36 -8.99
CA ARG A 471 12.11 -2.52 -9.87
C ARG A 471 13.40 -2.71 -9.06
N ASP A 472 14.42 -3.30 -9.65
CA ASP A 472 15.67 -3.64 -8.97
C ASP A 472 16.40 -2.41 -8.40
N ASP A 473 16.38 -1.28 -9.12
CA ASP A 473 16.99 -0.03 -8.68
C ASP A 473 16.22 0.65 -7.53
N GLU A 474 14.89 0.44 -7.42
CA GLU A 474 14.11 0.84 -6.25
C GLU A 474 14.53 0.03 -5.01
N VAL A 475 14.70 -1.30 -5.17
CA VAL A 475 15.15 -2.17 -4.06
C VAL A 475 16.52 -1.72 -3.54
N LYS A 476 17.47 -1.46 -4.47
CA LYS A 476 18.83 -0.99 -4.13
C LYS A 476 18.80 0.35 -3.40
N ALA A 477 18.03 1.32 -3.92
CA ALA A 477 17.92 2.64 -3.31
C ALA A 477 17.23 2.59 -1.93
N ALA A 478 16.19 1.78 -1.77
CA ALA A 478 15.51 1.58 -0.49
C ALA A 478 16.45 0.98 0.56
N TRP A 479 17.20 -0.08 0.23
CA TRP A 479 18.16 -0.68 1.16
C TRP A 479 19.29 0.28 1.54
N SER A 480 19.80 1.08 0.60
CA SER A 480 20.83 2.08 0.91
C SER A 480 20.39 3.06 2.00
N TRP A 481 19.12 3.51 1.97
CA TRP A 481 18.60 4.38 3.01
C TRP A 481 18.35 3.62 4.32
N ILE A 482 17.80 2.42 4.28
CA ILE A 482 17.54 1.57 5.47
C ILE A 482 18.83 1.23 6.20
N ASP A 483 19.91 0.92 5.47
CA ASP A 483 21.22 0.65 6.08
C ASP A 483 21.76 1.90 6.78
N SER A 484 21.60 3.10 6.17
CA SER A 484 21.99 4.34 6.84
C SER A 484 21.23 4.56 8.17
N VAL A 485 19.94 4.21 8.24
CA VAL A 485 19.15 4.28 9.48
C VAL A 485 19.67 3.28 10.51
N SER A 486 19.89 2.03 10.09
CA SER A 486 20.41 0.96 10.98
C SER A 486 21.79 1.31 11.54
N ASP A 487 22.68 1.85 10.71
CA ASP A 487 24.03 2.19 11.13
C ASP A 487 24.03 3.42 12.04
N ALA A 488 23.23 4.44 11.72
CA ALA A 488 23.05 5.60 12.59
C ALA A 488 22.52 5.21 13.99
N TRP A 489 21.64 4.22 14.08
CA TRP A 489 21.19 3.70 15.39
C TRP A 489 22.30 3.02 16.20
N LYS A 490 23.16 2.26 15.53
CA LYS A 490 24.32 1.61 16.18
C LYS A 490 25.34 2.67 16.66
N ASP A 491 25.68 3.62 15.78
CA ASP A 491 26.67 4.66 16.06
C ASP A 491 26.21 5.61 17.16
N ALA A 492 24.91 5.93 17.22
CA ALA A 492 24.30 6.74 18.26
C ALA A 492 23.98 5.95 19.54
N ALA A 493 24.17 4.62 19.55
CA ALA A 493 23.71 3.71 20.62
C ALA A 493 22.24 3.97 20.99
N LEU A 494 21.37 4.15 20.00
CA LEU A 494 19.96 4.52 20.20
C LEU A 494 19.22 3.46 21.02
N PRO A 495 18.62 3.80 22.19
CA PRO A 495 18.01 2.82 23.07
C PRO A 495 16.73 2.23 22.47
N LEU A 496 16.49 0.96 22.79
CA LEU A 496 15.23 0.29 22.51
C LEU A 496 14.24 0.55 23.65
N GLN A 497 13.16 1.29 23.38
CA GLN A 497 12.20 1.72 24.38
C GLN A 497 11.07 0.70 24.57
N PRO A 498 10.63 0.38 25.80
CA PRO A 498 9.46 -0.45 26.01
C PRO A 498 8.17 0.33 25.71
N TYR A 499 7.13 -0.36 25.20
CA TYR A 499 5.76 0.15 25.16
C TYR A 499 4.75 -0.95 25.47
N PRO A 500 3.66 -0.66 26.20
CA PRO A 500 2.62 -1.65 26.49
C PRO A 500 1.90 -2.09 25.22
N ALA A 501 1.63 -3.39 25.06
CA ALA A 501 0.72 -3.87 24.03
C ALA A 501 -0.66 -3.21 24.18
N GLY A 502 -1.23 -2.72 23.07
CA GLY A 502 -2.47 -1.95 23.06
C GLY A 502 -2.28 -0.43 23.18
N SER A 503 -1.03 0.06 23.31
CA SER A 503 -0.72 1.48 23.20
C SER A 503 -0.37 1.89 21.77
N TRP A 504 -0.13 3.18 21.52
CA TRP A 504 0.33 3.70 20.24
C TRP A 504 1.86 3.70 20.08
N GLY A 505 2.58 2.94 20.89
CA GLY A 505 4.03 2.87 20.87
C GLY A 505 4.68 3.58 22.06
N PRO A 506 6.00 3.80 22.05
CA PRO A 506 6.69 4.57 23.07
C PRO A 506 6.18 6.01 23.18
N GLU A 507 6.11 6.56 24.39
CA GLU A 507 5.63 7.93 24.64
C GLU A 507 6.44 8.98 23.84
N SER A 508 7.74 8.78 23.72
CA SER A 508 8.63 9.66 22.93
C SER A 508 8.29 9.70 21.43
N ALA A 509 7.50 8.75 20.92
CA ALA A 509 7.12 8.68 19.52
C ALA A 509 5.84 9.48 19.19
N THR A 510 5.19 10.10 20.17
CA THR A 510 3.88 10.76 20.00
C THR A 510 3.88 11.81 18.88
N HIS A 511 4.96 12.56 18.71
CA HIS A 511 5.06 13.59 17.68
C HIS A 511 5.22 13.06 16.24
N PHE A 512 5.59 11.79 16.07
CA PHE A 512 5.64 11.14 14.76
C PHE A 512 4.27 10.60 14.32
N LEU A 513 3.37 10.39 15.29
CA LEU A 513 2.06 9.80 15.03
C LEU A 513 1.11 10.82 14.42
N PRO A 514 0.25 10.41 13.48
CA PRO A 514 -0.85 11.26 13.05
C PRO A 514 -1.71 11.66 14.26
N PRO A 515 -2.29 12.86 14.25
CA PRO A 515 -3.24 13.27 15.28
C PRO A 515 -4.36 12.25 15.42
N ALA A 516 -4.85 12.08 16.64
CA ALA A 516 -6.01 11.21 16.88
C ALA A 516 -7.20 11.72 16.05
N THR A 517 -7.94 10.81 15.44
CA THR A 517 -9.26 11.14 14.88
C THR A 517 -10.26 11.32 16.02
N ASP A 518 -11.34 12.09 15.81
CA ASP A 518 -12.36 12.32 16.87
C ASP A 518 -12.94 11.02 17.43
N ALA A 519 -13.00 9.94 16.64
CA ALA A 519 -13.37 8.60 17.09
C ALA A 519 -12.36 8.00 18.09
N GLN A 520 -11.09 8.39 18.03
CA GLN A 520 -10.03 7.93 18.92
C GLN A 520 -9.93 8.79 20.19
N ALA A 521 -10.23 10.10 20.09
CA ALA A 521 -10.25 11.02 21.22
C ALA A 521 -11.39 10.68 22.22
N ASN A 522 -12.48 10.08 21.78
CA ASN A 522 -13.62 9.68 22.62
C ASN A 522 -13.42 8.32 23.31
N ASN A 523 -12.36 7.55 23.00
CA ASN A 523 -12.05 6.24 23.58
C ASN A 523 -10.78 6.27 24.49
N ALA A 524 -10.14 7.40 24.67
CA ALA A 524 -9.00 7.62 25.55
C ALA A 524 -9.45 8.32 26.84
#